data_fa4bc3ae074ee5f8f62de32a22dda508
#
_entry.id   fa4bc3ae074ee5f8f62de32a22dda508
#
_cell.length_a   1.000
_cell.length_b   1.000
_cell.length_c   1.000
_cell.angle_alpha   90.00
_cell.angle_beta   90.00
_cell.angle_gamma   90.00
#
_symmetry.space_group_name_H-M   'P 1'
#
loop_
_entity.id
_entity.type
_entity.pdbx_description
1 polymer ?
#
loop_
_entity_poly.entity_id
_entity_poly.type
_entity_poly.pdbx_seq_one_letter_code
_entity_poly.pdbx_strand_id
1 'polypeptide(L)'
;MRVITGTARGKRLVTLSGDDIVRPTSDRVKEGIFSAIQFDIEGRRVLDLFAGSGQLGIEALSRGAQKATFVDSSEQALSAIRQNLENTDLTSKAKVLKGDYTSFCATCRDEFDIAFIDPPYKAGYFEKAIKAISPLMSDYGIIICEHPLEIEIQEEIADFCIARSYRYGKIAVELLRKRGSEQ
;
A
#
# COMPACT_ATOMS: atom_id res chain seq x y z
N MET A 1 15.10 -5.52 -5.55
CA MET A 1 14.15 -5.38 -4.43
C MET A 1 13.98 -6.72 -3.70
N ARG A 2 13.69 -6.72 -2.41
CA ARG A 2 13.55 -7.93 -1.59
C ARG A 2 12.55 -7.71 -0.46
N VAL A 3 12.06 -8.79 0.13
CA VAL A 3 11.32 -8.76 1.39
C VAL A 3 12.32 -8.51 2.53
N ILE A 4 12.01 -7.56 3.40
CA ILE A 4 12.94 -7.07 4.44
C ILE A 4 12.83 -7.89 5.72
N THR A 5 11.59 -8.20 6.14
CA THR A 5 11.33 -8.85 7.44
C THR A 5 10.22 -9.88 7.32
N GLY A 6 10.08 -10.72 8.35
CA GLY A 6 9.01 -11.71 8.46
C GLY A 6 9.34 -13.07 7.82
N THR A 7 8.29 -13.83 7.51
CA THR A 7 8.40 -15.24 7.07
C THR A 7 9.10 -15.41 5.72
N ALA A 8 9.00 -14.40 4.83
CA ALA A 8 9.63 -14.40 3.52
C ALA A 8 10.92 -13.54 3.46
N ARG A 9 11.51 -13.17 4.60
CA ARG A 9 12.70 -12.33 4.66
C ARG A 9 13.80 -12.78 3.71
N GLY A 10 14.37 -11.81 2.96
CA GLY A 10 15.46 -12.02 2.02
C GLY A 10 15.04 -12.53 0.63
N LYS A 11 13.81 -12.98 0.46
CA LYS A 11 13.28 -13.40 -0.85
C LYS A 11 13.32 -12.21 -1.82
N ARG A 12 13.87 -12.42 -3.02
CA ARG A 12 13.92 -11.40 -4.08
C ARG A 12 12.56 -11.27 -4.74
N LEU A 13 12.16 -10.04 -5.04
CA LEU A 13 10.94 -9.73 -5.76
C LEU A 13 11.28 -9.29 -7.19
N VAL A 14 10.51 -9.78 -8.15
CA VAL A 14 10.49 -9.29 -9.52
C VAL A 14 9.95 -7.86 -9.51
N THR A 15 10.61 -6.97 -10.22
CA THR A 15 10.21 -5.58 -10.41
C THR A 15 9.71 -5.39 -11.83
N LEU A 16 8.86 -4.40 -12.03
CA LEU A 16 8.44 -4.01 -13.37
C LEU A 16 9.62 -3.39 -14.11
N SER A 17 9.80 -3.71 -15.37
CA SER A 17 10.83 -3.14 -16.24
C SER A 17 10.19 -2.21 -17.27
N GLY A 18 10.77 -1.01 -17.48
CA GLY A 18 10.32 -0.02 -18.48
C GLY A 18 10.72 1.40 -18.09
N ASP A 19 10.95 2.26 -19.09
CA ASP A 19 11.45 3.62 -18.91
C ASP A 19 10.43 4.59 -18.27
N ASP A 20 9.15 4.24 -18.28
CA ASP A 20 8.03 5.03 -17.68
C ASP A 20 7.65 4.58 -16.28
N ILE A 21 8.42 3.67 -15.69
CA ILE A 21 8.04 3.07 -14.41
C ILE A 21 8.61 3.91 -13.28
N VAL A 22 7.68 4.44 -12.50
CA VAL A 22 7.88 4.97 -11.16
C VAL A 22 8.94 4.14 -10.43
N ARG A 23 9.97 4.82 -9.91
CA ARG A 23 11.01 4.15 -9.11
C ARG A 23 10.35 3.30 -8.05
N PRO A 24 10.68 2.01 -7.96
CA PRO A 24 10.17 1.18 -6.88
C PRO A 24 10.50 1.83 -5.54
N THR A 25 9.57 1.83 -4.60
CA THR A 25 9.82 2.23 -3.21
C THR A 25 11.15 1.64 -2.76
N SER A 26 12.11 2.49 -2.40
CA SER A 26 13.43 2.01 -2.00
C SER A 26 13.34 1.17 -0.73
N ASP A 27 14.28 0.24 -0.53
CA ASP A 27 14.36 -0.56 0.69
C ASP A 27 14.31 0.33 1.94
N ARG A 28 14.95 1.51 1.91
CA ARG A 28 14.96 2.48 3.01
C ARG A 28 13.58 3.08 3.31
N VAL A 29 12.84 3.47 2.28
CA VAL A 29 11.47 4.01 2.45
C VAL A 29 10.57 2.91 2.98
N LYS A 30 10.65 1.72 2.41
CA LYS A 30 9.88 0.55 2.85
C LYS A 30 10.18 0.19 4.32
N GLU A 31 11.45 0.17 4.72
CA GLU A 31 11.83 -0.01 6.13
C GLU A 31 11.20 1.03 7.04
N GLY A 32 11.22 2.30 6.62
CA GLY A 32 10.60 3.39 7.36
C GLY A 32 9.09 3.24 7.51
N ILE A 33 8.38 2.95 6.42
CA ILE A 33 6.93 2.68 6.43
C ILE A 33 6.62 1.58 7.44
N PHE A 34 7.26 0.43 7.30
CA PHE A 34 6.96 -0.73 8.14
C PHE A 34 7.47 -0.61 9.58
N SER A 35 8.45 0.25 9.85
CA SER A 35 8.83 0.61 11.22
C SER A 35 7.73 1.45 11.89
N ALA A 36 7.13 2.38 11.15
CA ALA A 36 6.08 3.25 11.67
C ALA A 36 4.80 2.51 12.07
N ILE A 37 4.50 1.39 11.39
CA ILE A 37 3.28 0.59 11.60
C ILE A 37 3.56 -0.81 12.15
N GLN A 38 4.75 -1.07 12.69
CA GLN A 38 5.20 -2.43 13.05
C GLN A 38 4.27 -3.17 14.02
N PHE A 39 3.57 -2.45 14.90
CA PHE A 39 2.63 -3.00 15.86
C PHE A 39 1.19 -3.07 15.34
N ASP A 40 0.94 -2.51 14.16
CA ASP A 40 -0.39 -2.45 13.56
C ASP A 40 -0.62 -3.53 12.48
N ILE A 41 0.39 -4.37 12.15
CA ILE A 41 0.33 -5.23 10.95
C ILE A 41 -0.26 -6.61 11.24
N GLU A 42 0.11 -7.22 12.38
CA GLU A 42 -0.23 -8.61 12.67
C GLU A 42 -1.76 -8.83 12.71
N GLY A 43 -2.22 -9.83 11.97
CA GLY A 43 -3.64 -10.17 11.88
C GLY A 43 -4.50 -9.21 11.05
N ARG A 44 -3.93 -8.17 10.43
CA ARG A 44 -4.68 -7.12 9.71
C ARG A 44 -5.00 -7.48 8.27
N ARG A 45 -6.08 -6.91 7.76
CA ARG A 45 -6.51 -6.97 6.35
C ARG A 45 -5.91 -5.76 5.63
N VAL A 46 -5.13 -6.04 4.60
CA VAL A 46 -4.33 -5.05 3.89
C VAL A 46 -4.88 -4.83 2.48
N LEU A 47 -4.95 -3.58 2.05
CA LEU A 47 -5.18 -3.18 0.67
C LEU A 47 -3.90 -2.56 0.11
N ASP A 48 -3.41 -3.08 -1.00
CA ASP A 48 -2.33 -2.49 -1.81
C ASP A 48 -2.98 -1.95 -3.08
N LEU A 49 -3.32 -0.66 -3.05
CA LEU A 49 -4.00 0.03 -4.13
C LEU A 49 -2.95 0.69 -5.03
N PHE A 50 -2.96 0.42 -6.32
CA PHE A 50 -1.87 0.69 -7.27
C PHE A 50 -0.63 -0.20 -6.99
N ALA A 51 -0.86 -1.50 -6.85
CA ALA A 51 0.08 -2.42 -6.23
C ALA A 51 1.41 -2.63 -6.98
N GLY A 52 1.48 -2.31 -8.28
CA GLY A 52 2.71 -2.45 -9.07
C GLY A 52 3.28 -3.87 -8.99
N SER A 53 4.45 -4.05 -8.40
CA SER A 53 5.05 -5.38 -8.16
C SER A 53 4.53 -6.08 -6.90
N GLY A 54 3.63 -5.45 -6.14
CA GLY A 54 3.05 -5.97 -4.90
C GLY A 54 3.96 -5.89 -3.68
N GLN A 55 5.03 -5.11 -3.75
CA GLN A 55 6.07 -5.13 -2.72
C GLN A 55 5.61 -4.76 -1.31
N LEU A 56 4.65 -3.80 -1.19
CA LEU A 56 4.15 -3.36 0.10
C LEU A 56 3.19 -4.38 0.71
N GLY A 57 2.23 -4.86 -0.07
CA GLY A 57 1.32 -5.91 0.37
C GLY A 57 2.03 -7.22 0.72
N ILE A 58 3.04 -7.64 -0.05
CA ILE A 58 3.86 -8.83 0.22
C ILE A 58 4.68 -8.65 1.50
N GLU A 59 5.29 -7.49 1.71
CA GLU A 59 6.00 -7.19 2.96
C GLU A 59 5.05 -7.27 4.16
N ALA A 60 3.83 -6.71 4.05
CA ALA A 60 2.82 -6.80 5.11
C ALA A 60 2.42 -8.26 5.41
N LEU A 61 2.19 -9.08 4.38
CA LEU A 61 1.90 -10.51 4.54
C LEU A 61 3.06 -11.25 5.22
N SER A 62 4.29 -10.96 4.82
CA SER A 62 5.50 -11.54 5.43
C SER A 62 5.63 -11.20 6.91
N ARG A 63 5.14 -10.03 7.32
CA ARG A 63 5.14 -9.55 8.72
C ARG A 63 3.92 -9.97 9.54
N GLY A 64 3.07 -10.84 8.99
CA GLY A 64 1.95 -11.43 9.75
C GLY A 64 0.58 -10.82 9.46
N ALA A 65 0.42 -9.98 8.43
CA ALA A 65 -0.91 -9.58 7.99
C ALA A 65 -1.75 -10.84 7.68
N GLN A 66 -3.04 -10.78 8.01
CA GLN A 66 -3.97 -11.89 7.81
C GLN A 66 -4.20 -12.13 6.32
N LYS A 67 -4.43 -11.05 5.56
CA LYS A 67 -4.75 -11.08 4.15
C LYS A 67 -4.32 -9.80 3.47
N ALA A 68 -3.94 -9.87 2.19
CA ALA A 68 -3.71 -8.70 1.37
C ALA A 68 -4.48 -8.77 0.06
N THR A 69 -5.14 -7.67 -0.29
CA THR A 69 -5.79 -7.47 -1.59
C THR A 69 -4.93 -6.52 -2.41
N PHE A 70 -4.51 -6.97 -3.58
CA PHE A 70 -3.70 -6.23 -4.53
C PHE A 70 -4.59 -5.78 -5.69
N VAL A 71 -4.58 -4.49 -6.01
CA VAL A 71 -5.34 -3.91 -7.11
C VAL A 71 -4.41 -3.16 -8.04
N ASP A 72 -4.42 -3.53 -9.31
CA ASP A 72 -3.68 -2.81 -10.36
C ASP A 72 -4.41 -2.94 -11.71
N SER A 73 -4.27 -1.96 -12.58
CA SER A 73 -4.85 -1.97 -13.92
C SER A 73 -3.96 -2.66 -14.96
N SER A 74 -2.66 -2.79 -14.69
CA SER A 74 -1.65 -3.34 -15.60
C SER A 74 -1.56 -4.87 -15.49
N GLU A 75 -1.72 -5.58 -16.60
CA GLU A 75 -1.48 -7.04 -16.64
C GLU A 75 -0.03 -7.41 -16.28
N GLN A 76 0.92 -6.56 -16.63
CA GLN A 76 2.32 -6.77 -16.27
C GLN A 76 2.51 -6.71 -14.75
N ALA A 77 1.87 -5.74 -14.08
CA ALA A 77 1.85 -5.63 -12.63
C ALA A 77 1.23 -6.88 -11.99
N LEU A 78 0.05 -7.30 -12.45
CA LEU A 78 -0.63 -8.48 -11.92
C LEU A 78 0.19 -9.76 -12.11
N SER A 79 0.90 -9.91 -13.23
CA SER A 79 1.81 -11.03 -13.47
C SER A 79 2.98 -11.02 -12.48
N ALA A 80 3.61 -9.84 -12.27
CA ALA A 80 4.69 -9.69 -11.30
C ALA A 80 4.21 -9.99 -9.86
N ILE A 81 3.04 -9.49 -9.46
CA ILE A 81 2.46 -9.78 -8.14
C ILE A 81 2.28 -11.28 -7.94
N ARG A 82 1.67 -11.99 -8.91
CA ARG A 82 1.45 -13.45 -8.80
C ARG A 82 2.77 -14.20 -8.68
N GLN A 83 3.75 -13.89 -9.51
CA GLN A 83 5.09 -14.49 -9.44
C GLN A 83 5.76 -14.22 -8.10
N ASN A 84 5.66 -13.00 -7.57
CA ASN A 84 6.23 -12.63 -6.29
C ASN A 84 5.54 -13.37 -5.12
N LEU A 85 4.22 -13.54 -5.18
CA LEU A 85 3.46 -14.30 -4.19
C LEU A 85 3.84 -15.79 -4.19
N GLU A 86 4.04 -16.38 -5.36
CA GLU A 86 4.54 -17.75 -5.49
C GLU A 86 5.95 -17.89 -4.92
N ASN A 87 6.86 -16.98 -5.30
CA ASN A 87 8.26 -16.98 -4.83
C ASN A 87 8.39 -16.81 -3.31
N THR A 88 7.39 -16.20 -2.67
CA THR A 88 7.37 -15.93 -1.24
C THR A 88 6.51 -16.91 -0.43
N ASP A 89 5.82 -17.84 -1.09
CA ASP A 89 4.87 -18.81 -0.48
C ASP A 89 3.68 -18.12 0.22
N LEU A 90 3.24 -16.96 -0.28
CA LEU A 90 2.18 -16.14 0.33
C LEU A 90 0.86 -16.12 -0.47
N THR A 91 0.76 -16.88 -1.54
CA THR A 91 -0.39 -16.92 -2.45
C THR A 91 -1.72 -17.19 -1.74
N SER A 92 -1.73 -18.07 -0.74
CA SER A 92 -2.95 -18.44 0.00
C SER A 92 -3.56 -17.29 0.82
N LYS A 93 -2.77 -16.26 1.11
CA LYS A 93 -3.19 -15.07 1.87
C LYS A 93 -3.47 -13.86 0.99
N ALA A 94 -3.41 -14.01 -0.34
CA ALA A 94 -3.49 -12.91 -1.29
C ALA A 94 -4.72 -13.00 -2.18
N LYS A 95 -5.31 -11.84 -2.49
CA LYS A 95 -6.33 -11.65 -3.53
C LYS A 95 -5.77 -10.65 -4.54
N VAL A 96 -5.63 -11.05 -5.80
CA VAL A 96 -5.08 -10.20 -6.87
C VAL A 96 -6.20 -9.86 -7.85
N LEU A 97 -6.49 -8.58 -8.01
CA LEU A 97 -7.61 -8.06 -8.79
C LEU A 97 -7.11 -7.11 -9.87
N LYS A 98 -7.62 -7.31 -11.09
CA LYS A 98 -7.44 -6.37 -12.18
C LYS A 98 -8.53 -5.30 -12.12
N GLY A 99 -8.14 -4.05 -12.10
CA GLY A 99 -9.10 -2.93 -12.19
C GLY A 99 -8.45 -1.60 -11.87
N ASP A 100 -9.14 -0.54 -12.21
CA ASP A 100 -8.83 0.78 -11.71
C ASP A 100 -9.41 0.95 -10.29
N TYR A 101 -8.84 1.87 -9.52
CA TYR A 101 -9.21 2.06 -8.13
C TYR A 101 -10.67 2.51 -7.95
N THR A 102 -11.23 3.27 -8.90
CA THR A 102 -12.61 3.77 -8.80
C THR A 102 -13.62 2.65 -8.94
N SER A 103 -13.45 1.79 -9.95
CA SER A 103 -14.28 0.61 -10.17
C SER A 103 -14.16 -0.38 -9.01
N PHE A 104 -12.94 -0.59 -8.48
CA PHE A 104 -12.71 -1.43 -7.32
C PHE A 104 -13.46 -0.90 -6.10
N CYS A 105 -13.26 0.38 -5.74
CA CYS A 105 -13.89 0.97 -4.55
C CYS A 105 -15.43 1.00 -4.65
N ALA A 106 -15.99 1.19 -5.84
CA ALA A 106 -17.45 1.19 -6.06
C ALA A 106 -18.09 -0.18 -5.81
N THR A 107 -17.36 -1.27 -6.07
CA THR A 107 -17.89 -2.64 -6.02
C THR A 107 -17.43 -3.45 -4.81
N CYS A 108 -16.33 -3.07 -4.19
CA CYS A 108 -15.76 -3.76 -3.04
C CYS A 108 -16.71 -3.69 -1.83
N ARG A 109 -16.79 -4.80 -1.10
CA ARG A 109 -17.53 -4.92 0.16
C ARG A 109 -16.65 -5.43 1.31
N ASP A 110 -15.37 -5.70 1.00
CA ASP A 110 -14.39 -6.06 2.01
C ASP A 110 -14.01 -4.80 2.82
N GLU A 111 -13.68 -4.99 4.07
CA GLU A 111 -13.17 -3.95 4.97
C GLU A 111 -11.68 -4.14 5.18
N PHE A 112 -10.92 -3.03 5.27
CA PHE A 112 -9.48 -3.03 5.39
C PHE A 112 -9.01 -2.26 6.63
N ASP A 113 -7.91 -2.75 7.21
CA ASP A 113 -7.30 -2.14 8.39
C ASP A 113 -6.09 -1.29 8.01
N ILE A 114 -5.40 -1.64 6.91
CA ILE A 114 -4.26 -0.90 6.37
C ILE A 114 -4.44 -0.77 4.86
N ALA A 115 -4.24 0.44 4.32
CA ALA A 115 -4.21 0.67 2.89
C ALA A 115 -2.93 1.39 2.47
N PHE A 116 -2.24 0.85 1.47
CA PHE A 116 -1.13 1.51 0.79
C PHE A 116 -1.64 2.20 -0.48
N ILE A 117 -1.26 3.46 -0.67
CA ILE A 117 -1.62 4.28 -1.82
C ILE A 117 -0.34 4.88 -2.41
N ASP A 118 0.09 4.32 -3.55
CA ASP A 118 1.23 4.79 -4.34
C ASP A 118 0.82 4.95 -5.81
N PRO A 119 -0.03 5.93 -6.15
CA PRO A 119 -0.56 6.12 -7.50
C PRO A 119 0.49 6.71 -8.42
N PRO A 120 0.29 6.64 -9.75
CA PRO A 120 1.03 7.47 -10.69
C PRO A 120 0.91 8.94 -10.30
N TYR A 121 2.05 9.65 -10.20
CA TYR A 121 2.12 11.01 -9.66
C TYR A 121 1.38 12.03 -10.55
N LYS A 122 0.09 12.17 -10.33
CA LYS A 122 -0.76 13.21 -10.94
C LYS A 122 -1.46 13.99 -9.82
N ALA A 123 -1.60 15.31 -10.03
CA ALA A 123 -2.24 16.19 -9.07
C ALA A 123 -3.67 15.71 -8.69
N GLY A 124 -3.99 15.71 -7.41
CA GLY A 124 -5.31 15.38 -6.89
C GLY A 124 -5.67 13.87 -6.92
N TYR A 125 -4.72 12.98 -7.22
CA TYR A 125 -4.97 11.54 -7.20
C TYR A 125 -5.11 11.00 -5.78
N PHE A 126 -4.29 11.48 -4.86
CA PHE A 126 -4.30 11.03 -3.47
C PHE A 126 -5.63 11.32 -2.78
N GLU A 127 -6.12 12.56 -2.89
CA GLU A 127 -7.38 12.96 -2.27
C GLU A 127 -8.56 12.16 -2.82
N LYS A 128 -8.57 11.91 -4.13
CA LYS A 128 -9.62 11.09 -4.76
C LYS A 128 -9.55 9.63 -4.30
N ALA A 129 -8.35 9.05 -4.25
CA ALA A 129 -8.16 7.68 -3.82
C ALA A 129 -8.52 7.51 -2.34
N ILE A 130 -8.06 8.41 -1.47
CA ILE A 130 -8.39 8.40 -0.04
C ILE A 130 -9.90 8.50 0.17
N LYS A 131 -10.58 9.45 -0.50
CA LYS A 131 -12.05 9.57 -0.42
C LYS A 131 -12.76 8.30 -0.88
N ALA A 132 -12.25 7.64 -1.92
CA ALA A 132 -12.86 6.44 -2.47
C ALA A 132 -12.71 5.22 -1.54
N ILE A 133 -11.57 5.07 -0.85
CA ILE A 133 -11.34 3.94 0.06
C ILE A 133 -11.83 4.18 1.48
N SER A 134 -12.05 5.42 1.89
CA SER A 134 -12.47 5.78 3.25
C SER A 134 -13.66 4.94 3.75
N PRO A 135 -14.74 4.68 2.96
CA PRO A 135 -15.84 3.83 3.38
C PRO A 135 -15.48 2.35 3.55
N LEU A 136 -14.34 1.91 3.02
CA LEU A 136 -13.86 0.53 3.10
C LEU A 136 -12.86 0.32 4.25
N MET A 137 -12.50 1.38 4.96
CA MET A 137 -11.54 1.31 6.06
C MET A 137 -12.24 1.07 7.39
N SER A 138 -11.66 0.18 8.20
CA SER A 138 -12.13 -0.05 9.59
C SER A 138 -11.99 1.21 10.44
N ASP A 139 -12.61 1.22 11.62
CA ASP A 139 -12.57 2.38 12.53
C ASP A 139 -11.16 2.73 13.01
N TYR A 140 -10.27 1.75 13.05
CA TYR A 140 -8.84 1.94 13.36
C TYR A 140 -7.96 1.90 12.12
N GLY A 141 -8.55 2.14 10.96
CA GLY A 141 -7.88 2.06 9.66
C GLY A 141 -6.72 3.03 9.53
N ILE A 142 -5.65 2.57 8.88
CA ILE A 142 -4.46 3.34 8.57
C ILE A 142 -4.31 3.41 7.06
N ILE A 143 -4.14 4.62 6.54
CA ILE A 143 -3.80 4.85 5.13
C ILE A 143 -2.36 5.35 5.07
N ILE A 144 -1.54 4.76 4.21
CA ILE A 144 -0.16 5.15 3.96
C ILE A 144 -0.04 5.62 2.53
N CYS A 145 0.39 6.87 2.33
CA CYS A 145 0.64 7.47 1.03
C CYS A 145 2.13 7.71 0.83
N GLU A 146 2.72 7.17 -0.24
CA GLU A 146 4.07 7.50 -0.67
C GLU A 146 4.00 8.48 -1.84
N HIS A 147 4.71 9.61 -1.78
CA HIS A 147 4.69 10.61 -2.83
C HIS A 147 5.98 11.46 -2.89
N PRO A 148 6.30 12.09 -4.04
CA PRO A 148 7.33 13.11 -4.12
C PRO A 148 7.03 14.31 -3.22
N LEU A 149 8.06 14.97 -2.69
CA LEU A 149 7.91 16.16 -1.83
C LEU A 149 7.21 17.34 -2.51
N GLU A 150 7.20 17.37 -3.83
CA GLU A 150 6.53 18.41 -4.63
C GLU A 150 5.00 18.28 -4.64
N ILE A 151 4.47 17.12 -4.23
CA ILE A 151 3.03 16.87 -4.10
C ILE A 151 2.64 17.15 -2.66
N GLU A 152 1.68 18.04 -2.48
CA GLU A 152 1.07 18.31 -1.18
C GLU A 152 -0.22 17.49 -1.07
N ILE A 153 -0.39 16.80 0.07
CA ILE A 153 -1.63 16.11 0.44
C ILE A 153 -2.33 16.97 1.50
N GLN A 154 -3.64 17.16 1.36
CA GLN A 154 -4.44 17.91 2.35
C GLN A 154 -4.34 17.22 3.72
N GLU A 155 -4.23 18.04 4.78
CA GLU A 155 -4.14 17.54 6.17
C GLU A 155 -5.35 16.70 6.58
N GLU A 156 -6.52 17.02 6.03
CA GLU A 156 -7.78 16.30 6.28
C GLU A 156 -8.46 15.92 4.96
N ILE A 157 -8.80 14.64 4.80
CA ILE A 157 -9.49 14.11 3.64
C ILE A 157 -10.55 13.12 4.10
N ALA A 158 -11.83 13.38 3.81
CA ALA A 158 -12.96 12.62 4.33
C ALA A 158 -12.92 12.58 5.88
N ASP A 159 -12.91 11.39 6.47
CA ASP A 159 -12.79 11.17 7.91
C ASP A 159 -11.36 10.85 8.37
N PHE A 160 -10.36 11.02 7.49
CA PHE A 160 -8.95 10.79 7.79
C PHE A 160 -8.18 12.10 7.94
N CYS A 161 -7.21 12.11 8.86
CA CYS A 161 -6.24 13.20 9.03
C CYS A 161 -4.82 12.65 9.04
N ILE A 162 -3.85 13.48 8.62
CA ILE A 162 -2.43 13.15 8.70
C ILE A 162 -2.04 13.08 10.18
N ALA A 163 -1.70 11.88 10.62
CA ALA A 163 -1.23 11.63 11.98
C ALA A 163 0.30 11.74 12.10
N ARG A 164 1.02 11.36 11.04
CA ARG A 164 2.49 11.44 10.99
C ARG A 164 2.95 11.62 9.55
N SER A 165 4.04 12.41 9.41
CA SER A 165 4.74 12.66 8.14
C SER A 165 6.21 12.26 8.27
N TYR A 166 6.72 11.54 7.28
CA TYR A 166 8.13 11.13 7.21
C TYR A 166 8.73 11.58 5.89
N ARG A 167 10.04 11.90 5.90
CA ARG A 167 10.77 12.33 4.70
C ARG A 167 11.99 11.45 4.46
N TYR A 168 12.12 10.94 3.23
CA TYR A 168 13.21 10.09 2.79
C TYR A 168 13.79 10.62 1.48
N GLY A 169 14.77 11.54 1.59
CA GLY A 169 15.32 12.23 0.42
C GLY A 169 14.26 13.08 -0.29
N LYS A 170 13.86 12.69 -1.49
CA LYS A 170 12.84 13.37 -2.31
C LYS A 170 11.43 12.79 -2.15
N ILE A 171 11.26 11.80 -1.27
CA ILE A 171 9.99 11.12 -1.04
C ILE A 171 9.44 11.50 0.33
N ALA A 172 8.15 11.75 0.39
CA ALA A 172 7.37 11.84 1.63
C ALA A 172 6.52 10.59 1.80
N VAL A 173 6.26 10.25 3.05
CA VAL A 173 5.30 9.21 3.44
C VAL A 173 4.37 9.81 4.47
N GLU A 174 3.09 9.89 4.12
CA GLU A 174 2.05 10.35 5.02
C GLU A 174 1.29 9.15 5.60
N LEU A 175 1.18 9.11 6.91
CA LEU A 175 0.37 8.15 7.63
C LEU A 175 -0.89 8.85 8.12
N LEU A 176 -2.04 8.44 7.58
CA LEU A 176 -3.33 8.99 7.94
C LEU A 176 -4.10 8.00 8.82
N ARG A 177 -4.82 8.55 9.80
CA ARG A 177 -5.74 7.79 10.68
C ARG A 177 -7.12 8.42 10.68
N LYS A 178 -8.16 7.64 11.00
CA LYS A 178 -9.50 8.19 11.20
C LYS A 178 -9.51 9.20 12.36
N ARG A 179 -10.28 10.24 12.20
CA ARG A 179 -10.47 11.27 13.21
C ARG A 179 -11.09 10.66 14.47
N GLY A 180 -10.49 10.89 15.62
CA GLY A 180 -10.96 10.36 16.91
C GLY A 180 -10.51 8.93 17.23
N SER A 181 -9.66 8.30 16.41
CA SER A 181 -9.08 6.97 16.67
C SER A 181 -7.74 7.04 17.44
N GLU A 182 -7.59 7.99 18.36
CA GLU A 182 -6.38 8.07 19.21
C GLU A 182 -6.27 6.81 20.09
N GLN A 183 -5.15 6.10 19.93
CA GLN A 183 -4.59 5.18 20.94
C GLN A 183 -3.31 5.78 21.50
#